data_b8ddf89bd8bd24e85127c677f023df66
#
_entry.id   b8ddf89bd8bd24e85127c677f023df66
#
_cell.length_a   1.000
_cell.length_b   1.000
_cell.length_c   1.000
_cell.angle_alpha   90.00
_cell.angle_beta   90.00
_cell.angle_gamma   90.00
#
_symmetry.space_group_name_H-M   'P 1'
#
loop_
_entity.id
_entity.type
_entity.pdbx_description
1 polymer ?
#
loop_
_entity_poly.entity_id
_entity_poly.type
_entity_poly.pdbx_seq_one_letter_code
_entity_poly.pdbx_strand_id
1 'polypeptide(L)'
;MENFLVNKHHNLFSNKQLSYKVYLCKDCSKKKKEYIHQETDHKPCNILNLGYIGITCNKYPIMLTTPIMVCPFGFNSQNQNLTLQFTNIKNDSEMKSFYDFIQGLELNQMQYLGLTEDTADLYLTQIRHDKEEKYDPNLLVKVPFIHKNNSYDVNIKHNDSSVAVTNIFKFSKLKCDIYIDNIWKFNDKYVCKWKVKNILIL
;
A
#
# COMPACT_ATOMS: atom_id res chain seq x y z
N MET A 1 0.96 21.88 3.58
CA MET A 1 -0.14 20.91 3.73
C MET A 1 -0.31 20.21 2.38
N GLU A 2 0.11 18.98 2.27
CA GLU A 2 -0.14 18.20 1.06
C GLU A 2 -1.63 17.91 0.99
N ASN A 3 -2.26 18.39 -0.08
CA ASN A 3 -3.68 18.10 -0.34
C ASN A 3 -3.79 16.64 -0.78
N PHE A 4 -4.12 15.76 0.15
CA PHE A 4 -4.49 14.40 -0.16
C PHE A 4 -5.93 14.38 -0.66
N LEU A 5 -6.16 13.80 -1.82
CA LEU A 5 -7.53 13.49 -2.23
C LEU A 5 -7.98 12.30 -1.38
N VAL A 6 -8.72 12.62 -0.32
CA VAL A 6 -9.34 11.58 0.53
C VAL A 6 -10.54 11.05 -0.24
N ASN A 7 -10.35 10.04 -1.06
CA ASN A 7 -11.45 9.20 -1.49
C ASN A 7 -11.90 8.38 -0.28
N LYS A 8 -12.80 8.95 0.52
CA LYS A 8 -13.30 8.31 1.75
C LYS A 8 -13.98 6.97 1.49
N HIS A 9 -14.36 6.70 0.26
CA HIS A 9 -15.04 5.47 -0.15
C HIS A 9 -14.33 4.86 -1.35
N HIS A 10 -13.80 3.66 -1.18
CA HIS A 10 -13.17 2.88 -2.25
C HIS A 10 -14.09 2.67 -3.47
N ASN A 11 -15.43 2.70 -3.28
CA ASN A 11 -16.44 2.57 -4.34
C ASN A 11 -16.44 3.75 -5.34
N LEU A 12 -15.80 4.89 -5.01
CA LEU A 12 -15.71 6.05 -5.92
C LEU A 12 -14.45 5.99 -6.80
N PHE A 13 -13.66 4.94 -6.67
CA PHE A 13 -12.38 4.81 -7.33
C PHE A 13 -12.53 4.12 -8.69
N SER A 14 -11.96 4.70 -9.75
CA SER A 14 -11.87 4.06 -11.05
C SER A 14 -10.41 3.84 -11.44
N ASN A 15 -10.06 2.63 -11.87
CA ASN A 15 -8.72 2.31 -12.37
C ASN A 15 -8.30 3.18 -13.57
N LYS A 16 -9.26 3.74 -14.31
CA LYS A 16 -9.00 4.68 -15.44
C LYS A 16 -8.39 6.01 -14.98
N GLN A 17 -8.45 6.34 -13.69
CA GLN A 17 -7.91 7.58 -13.12
C GLN A 17 -6.50 7.40 -12.55
N LEU A 18 -5.98 6.17 -12.57
CA LEU A 18 -4.64 5.86 -12.09
C LEU A 18 -3.59 6.39 -13.06
N SER A 19 -2.54 6.98 -12.50
CA SER A 19 -1.37 7.44 -13.22
C SER A 19 -0.11 6.95 -12.53
N TYR A 20 0.84 6.48 -13.31
CA TYR A 20 2.11 5.97 -12.84
C TYR A 20 3.24 6.85 -13.38
N LYS A 21 4.18 7.22 -12.51
CA LYS A 21 5.34 8.03 -12.89
C LYS A 21 6.63 7.39 -12.36
N VAL A 22 7.51 7.05 -13.26
CA VAL A 22 8.81 6.49 -12.91
C VAL A 22 9.73 7.60 -12.41
N TYR A 23 10.30 7.42 -11.23
CA TYR A 23 11.33 8.27 -10.65
C TYR A 23 12.65 7.50 -10.63
N LEU A 24 13.63 8.00 -11.35
CA LEU A 24 14.97 7.41 -11.36
C LEU A 24 15.76 7.87 -10.14
N CYS A 25 16.68 7.03 -9.70
CA CYS A 25 17.66 7.50 -8.71
C CYS A 25 18.52 8.63 -9.30
N LYS A 26 19.08 9.49 -8.43
CA LYS A 26 19.87 10.67 -8.87
C LYS A 26 21.07 10.30 -9.74
N ASP A 27 21.66 9.12 -9.56
CA ASP A 27 22.82 8.67 -10.32
C ASP A 27 22.44 8.23 -11.74
N CYS A 28 21.23 7.72 -11.94
CA CYS A 28 20.72 7.35 -13.26
C CYS A 28 20.21 8.57 -14.05
N SER A 29 19.80 9.64 -13.39
CA SER A 29 19.33 10.86 -14.07
C SER A 29 20.45 11.57 -14.82
N LYS A 30 21.72 11.38 -14.42
CA LYS A 30 22.90 11.92 -15.12
C LYS A 30 23.20 11.20 -16.45
N LYS A 31 22.82 9.92 -16.57
CA LYS A 31 23.03 9.12 -17.80
C LYS A 31 21.88 9.25 -18.81
N LYS A 32 20.75 9.85 -18.44
CA LYS A 32 19.53 9.90 -19.25
C LYS A 32 19.50 10.93 -20.37
N LYS A 33 20.48 11.81 -20.51
CA LYS A 33 20.51 12.77 -21.63
C LYS A 33 20.72 12.10 -23.00
N GLU A 34 21.13 10.82 -23.04
CA GLU A 34 21.47 10.13 -24.29
C GLU A 34 20.42 9.13 -24.81
N TYR A 35 19.34 8.84 -24.04
CA TYR A 35 18.42 7.73 -24.38
C TYR A 35 16.96 8.13 -24.71
N ILE A 36 16.69 9.42 -24.95
CA ILE A 36 15.30 9.89 -25.20
C ILE A 36 14.86 9.77 -26.68
N HIS A 37 15.70 9.31 -27.58
CA HIS A 37 15.41 9.31 -29.02
C HIS A 37 15.44 7.92 -29.69
N GLN A 38 14.82 6.90 -29.12
CA GLN A 38 14.42 5.73 -29.91
C GLN A 38 13.17 5.09 -29.32
N GLU A 39 12.01 5.48 -29.86
CA GLU A 39 10.80 4.65 -29.88
C GLU A 39 11.09 3.51 -30.85
N THR A 40 11.45 2.37 -30.37
CA THR A 40 11.21 1.02 -30.94
C THR A 40 11.99 0.02 -30.09
N ASP A 41 11.33 -1.06 -29.67
CA ASP A 41 11.87 -2.17 -28.87
C ASP A 41 12.24 -1.82 -27.42
N HIS A 42 11.20 -1.65 -26.58
CA HIS A 42 11.35 -1.65 -25.14
C HIS A 42 11.81 -3.04 -24.64
N LYS A 43 13.09 -3.32 -24.75
CA LYS A 43 13.72 -4.15 -23.72
C LYS A 43 13.56 -3.39 -22.40
N PRO A 44 13.00 -4.00 -21.35
CA PRO A 44 12.88 -3.34 -20.05
C PRO A 44 14.28 -2.83 -19.69
N CYS A 45 14.43 -1.52 -19.64
CA CYS A 45 15.61 -0.87 -19.11
C CYS A 45 15.95 -1.62 -17.82
N ASN A 46 17.17 -2.12 -17.68
CA ASN A 46 17.60 -2.90 -16.52
C ASN A 46 17.13 -2.19 -15.25
N ILE A 47 16.04 -2.69 -14.66
CA ILE A 47 15.24 -2.07 -13.60
C ILE A 47 16.06 -1.97 -12.30
N LEU A 48 17.29 -2.50 -12.28
CA LEU A 48 18.26 -2.46 -11.19
C LEU A 48 18.55 -1.04 -10.66
N ASN A 49 18.21 0.01 -11.42
CA ASN A 49 18.50 1.41 -11.07
C ASN A 49 17.24 2.30 -10.97
N LEU A 50 16.03 1.74 -10.98
CA LEU A 50 14.83 2.51 -10.73
C LEU A 50 14.74 2.82 -9.24
N GLY A 51 14.62 4.11 -8.89
CA GLY A 51 14.36 4.51 -7.50
C GLY A 51 12.99 4.00 -7.04
N TYR A 52 11.93 4.46 -7.67
CA TYR A 52 10.55 4.04 -7.41
C TYR A 52 9.60 4.50 -8.52
N ILE A 53 8.42 3.90 -8.55
CA ILE A 53 7.32 4.30 -9.43
C ILE A 53 6.23 4.96 -8.55
N GLY A 54 6.01 6.27 -8.74
CA GLY A 54 4.93 6.99 -8.06
C GLY A 54 3.56 6.59 -8.60
N ILE A 55 2.59 6.44 -7.72
CA ILE A 55 1.20 6.14 -8.05
C ILE A 55 0.34 7.31 -7.60
N THR A 56 -0.51 7.80 -8.50
CA THR A 56 -1.48 8.85 -8.19
C THR A 56 -2.83 8.52 -8.80
N CYS A 57 -3.89 9.07 -8.20
CA CYS A 57 -5.21 9.11 -8.78
C CYS A 57 -5.57 10.58 -9.01
N ASN A 58 -5.88 10.96 -10.25
CA ASN A 58 -6.16 12.35 -10.61
C ASN A 58 -5.06 13.33 -10.12
N LYS A 59 -3.78 12.93 -10.21
CA LYS A 59 -2.60 13.67 -9.76
C LYS A 59 -2.41 13.77 -8.23
N TYR A 60 -3.24 13.11 -7.44
CA TYR A 60 -3.14 13.07 -5.97
C TYR A 60 -2.74 11.70 -5.47
N PRO A 61 -2.05 11.59 -4.34
CA PRO A 61 -1.82 10.31 -3.65
C PRO A 61 -3.14 9.60 -3.36
N ILE A 62 -3.11 8.26 -3.39
CA ILE A 62 -4.29 7.45 -3.09
C ILE A 62 -4.39 7.29 -1.58
N MET A 63 -5.49 7.76 -1.01
CA MET A 63 -5.80 7.58 0.41
C MET A 63 -7.23 7.06 0.57
N LEU A 64 -7.41 6.06 1.41
CA LEU A 64 -8.67 5.37 1.66
C LEU A 64 -8.93 5.24 3.16
N THR A 65 -10.20 5.26 3.54
CA THR A 65 -10.62 4.84 4.88
C THR A 65 -11.05 3.37 4.82
N THR A 66 -10.47 2.52 5.68
CA THR A 66 -10.85 1.10 5.76
C THR A 66 -12.23 0.92 6.39
N PRO A 67 -12.91 -0.20 6.11
CA PRO A 67 -13.93 -0.69 7.04
C PRO A 67 -13.37 -0.86 8.45
N ILE A 68 -14.23 -1.19 9.41
CA ILE A 68 -13.76 -1.59 10.74
C ILE A 68 -13.12 -2.97 10.63
N MET A 69 -11.81 -3.05 10.89
CA MET A 69 -11.01 -4.28 10.74
C MET A 69 -10.43 -4.72 12.08
N VAL A 70 -10.25 -6.00 12.26
CA VAL A 70 -9.57 -6.55 13.45
C VAL A 70 -8.07 -6.57 13.21
N CYS A 71 -7.28 -6.17 14.21
CA CYS A 71 -5.83 -6.31 14.24
C CYS A 71 -5.44 -7.54 15.09
N PRO A 72 -5.31 -8.74 14.51
CA PRO A 72 -5.21 -9.99 15.29
C PRO A 72 -3.94 -10.08 16.13
N PHE A 73 -2.88 -9.38 15.74
CA PHE A 73 -1.57 -9.49 16.39
C PHE A 73 -1.14 -8.23 17.15
N GLY A 74 -1.93 -7.15 17.08
CA GLY A 74 -1.55 -5.85 17.60
C GLY A 74 -0.44 -5.19 16.75
N PHE A 75 0.19 -4.15 17.30
CA PHE A 75 1.29 -3.47 16.64
C PHE A 75 2.59 -4.29 16.75
N ASN A 76 3.22 -4.55 15.60
CA ASN A 76 4.55 -5.18 15.54
C ASN A 76 5.63 -4.11 15.42
N SER A 77 6.33 -3.85 16.53
CA SER A 77 7.39 -2.83 16.61
C SER A 77 8.65 -3.20 15.82
N GLN A 78 8.98 -4.48 15.70
CA GLN A 78 10.17 -4.94 14.97
C GLN A 78 10.05 -4.62 13.48
N ASN A 79 8.90 -4.93 12.90
CA ASN A 79 8.62 -4.70 11.47
C ASN A 79 7.88 -3.40 11.21
N GLN A 80 7.45 -2.68 12.26
CA GLN A 80 6.66 -1.45 12.18
C GLN A 80 5.39 -1.63 11.32
N ASN A 81 4.70 -2.74 11.50
CA ASN A 81 3.53 -3.12 10.72
C ASN A 81 2.31 -3.37 11.60
N LEU A 82 1.15 -3.12 11.03
CA LEU A 82 -0.14 -3.64 11.47
C LEU A 82 -0.61 -4.70 10.48
N THR A 83 -1.28 -5.70 11.00
CA THR A 83 -2.00 -6.70 10.22
C THR A 83 -3.49 -6.45 10.42
N LEU A 84 -4.23 -6.13 9.36
CA LEU A 84 -5.67 -5.86 9.41
C LEU A 84 -6.41 -7.01 8.73
N GLN A 85 -7.25 -7.72 9.47
CA GLN A 85 -7.95 -8.91 8.96
C GLN A 85 -9.25 -8.51 8.26
N PHE A 86 -9.48 -9.09 7.08
CA PHE A 86 -10.74 -8.98 6.33
C PHE A 86 -11.80 -9.92 6.94
N THR A 87 -12.23 -9.61 8.15
CA THR A 87 -13.14 -10.48 8.90
C THR A 87 -14.49 -10.63 8.20
N ASN A 88 -15.01 -11.87 8.21
CA ASN A 88 -16.35 -12.18 7.68
C ASN A 88 -16.55 -11.78 6.20
N ILE A 89 -15.50 -11.82 5.39
CA ILE A 89 -15.49 -11.39 3.98
C ILE A 89 -16.60 -12.04 3.15
N LYS A 90 -17.05 -13.25 3.52
CA LYS A 90 -18.09 -13.99 2.80
C LYS A 90 -19.50 -13.43 2.99
N ASN A 91 -19.76 -12.78 4.13
CA ASN A 91 -21.10 -12.31 4.50
C ASN A 91 -21.18 -10.78 4.69
N ASP A 92 -20.04 -10.09 4.74
CA ASP A 92 -19.96 -8.63 4.86
C ASP A 92 -19.66 -8.03 3.49
N SER A 93 -20.64 -7.38 2.89
CA SER A 93 -20.52 -6.80 1.55
C SER A 93 -19.56 -5.60 1.50
N GLU A 94 -19.44 -4.81 2.58
CA GLU A 94 -18.50 -3.69 2.66
C GLU A 94 -17.06 -4.23 2.71
N MET A 95 -16.83 -5.22 3.58
CA MET A 95 -15.53 -5.86 3.70
C MET A 95 -15.11 -6.56 2.41
N LYS A 96 -16.03 -7.26 1.75
CA LYS A 96 -15.78 -7.90 0.46
C LYS A 96 -15.44 -6.87 -0.61
N SER A 97 -16.21 -5.81 -0.73
CA SER A 97 -15.97 -4.74 -1.70
C SER A 97 -14.60 -4.07 -1.47
N PHE A 98 -14.22 -3.86 -0.23
CA PHE A 98 -12.90 -3.32 0.13
C PHE A 98 -11.77 -4.29 -0.24
N TYR A 99 -11.95 -5.58 0.05
CA TYR A 99 -10.99 -6.63 -0.35
C TYR A 99 -10.81 -6.68 -1.87
N ASP A 100 -11.91 -6.75 -2.62
CA ASP A 100 -11.91 -6.81 -4.08
C ASP A 100 -11.23 -5.56 -4.68
N PHE A 101 -11.44 -4.38 -4.06
CA PHE A 101 -10.77 -3.15 -4.46
C PHE A 101 -9.24 -3.23 -4.27
N ILE A 102 -8.75 -3.67 -3.09
CA ILE A 102 -7.31 -3.79 -2.82
C ILE A 102 -6.68 -4.79 -3.79
N GLN A 103 -7.32 -5.95 -3.99
CA GLN A 103 -6.86 -6.98 -4.93
C GLN A 103 -6.82 -6.45 -6.38
N GLY A 104 -7.87 -5.76 -6.81
CA GLY A 104 -7.94 -5.17 -8.14
C GLY A 104 -6.86 -4.11 -8.38
N LEU A 105 -6.50 -3.34 -7.34
CA LEU A 105 -5.42 -2.37 -7.42
C LEU A 105 -4.05 -3.05 -7.53
N GLU A 106 -3.79 -4.13 -6.80
CA GLU A 106 -2.56 -4.91 -6.93
C GLU A 106 -2.44 -5.53 -8.33
N LEU A 107 -3.52 -6.10 -8.87
CA LEU A 107 -3.56 -6.63 -10.24
C LEU A 107 -3.27 -5.55 -11.28
N ASN A 108 -3.84 -4.34 -11.12
CA ASN A 108 -3.57 -3.22 -12.02
C ASN A 108 -2.09 -2.80 -11.98
N GLN A 109 -1.47 -2.83 -10.80
CA GLN A 109 -0.03 -2.55 -10.66
C GLN A 109 0.82 -3.62 -11.34
N MET A 110 0.46 -4.90 -11.20
CA MET A 110 1.14 -6.01 -11.89
C MET A 110 1.04 -5.87 -13.40
N GLN A 111 -0.13 -5.52 -13.93
CA GLN A 111 -0.34 -5.25 -15.36
C GLN A 111 0.52 -4.08 -15.84
N TYR A 112 0.56 -2.98 -15.10
CA TYR A 112 1.43 -1.83 -15.41
C TYR A 112 2.91 -2.21 -15.46
N LEU A 113 3.35 -3.11 -14.57
CA LEU A 113 4.71 -3.62 -14.51
C LEU A 113 5.03 -4.64 -15.62
N GLY A 114 4.05 -5.04 -16.42
CA GLY A 114 4.19 -6.06 -17.47
C GLY A 114 4.39 -7.46 -16.89
N LEU A 115 3.92 -7.72 -15.66
CA LEU A 115 4.02 -9.04 -15.05
C LEU A 115 2.92 -9.96 -15.60
N THR A 116 3.31 -11.18 -15.93
CA THR A 116 2.44 -12.27 -16.38
C THR A 116 2.21 -13.27 -15.25
N GLU A 117 1.40 -14.29 -15.46
CA GLU A 117 1.20 -15.38 -14.49
C GLU A 117 2.54 -16.03 -14.10
N ASP A 118 3.44 -16.28 -15.06
CA ASP A 118 4.76 -16.87 -14.82
C ASP A 118 5.71 -15.99 -14.00
N THR A 119 5.44 -14.68 -13.94
CA THR A 119 6.26 -13.69 -13.23
C THR A 119 5.53 -13.03 -12.08
N ALA A 120 4.34 -13.50 -11.74
CA ALA A 120 3.51 -12.94 -10.68
C ALA A 120 4.19 -12.97 -9.29
N ASP A 121 5.07 -13.95 -9.06
CA ASP A 121 5.87 -14.08 -7.84
C ASP A 121 6.89 -12.94 -7.65
N LEU A 122 7.16 -12.15 -8.69
CA LEU A 122 7.97 -10.93 -8.61
C LEU A 122 7.23 -9.77 -7.94
N TYR A 123 5.91 -9.87 -7.76
CA TYR A 123 5.13 -8.88 -7.01
C TYR A 123 4.82 -9.36 -5.59
N LEU A 124 5.23 -8.57 -4.60
CA LEU A 124 4.95 -8.88 -3.20
C LEU A 124 3.61 -8.27 -2.79
N THR A 125 2.55 -9.08 -2.86
CA THR A 125 1.21 -8.66 -2.47
C THR A 125 1.19 -8.22 -1.00
N GLN A 126 0.33 -7.26 -0.66
CA GLN A 126 0.09 -6.84 0.73
C GLN A 126 -1.08 -7.62 1.34
N ILE A 127 -1.90 -8.27 0.51
CA ILE A 127 -2.90 -9.24 0.97
C ILE A 127 -2.16 -10.55 1.27
N ARG A 128 -2.34 -11.06 2.48
CA ARG A 128 -1.75 -12.31 2.97
C ARG A 128 -2.85 -13.32 3.21
N HIS A 129 -2.77 -14.45 2.53
CA HIS A 129 -3.67 -15.58 2.73
C HIS A 129 -3.07 -16.58 3.72
N ASP A 130 -3.91 -17.17 4.53
CA ASP A 130 -3.54 -18.35 5.30
C ASP A 130 -3.35 -19.55 4.36
N LYS A 131 -2.26 -20.30 4.56
CA LYS A 131 -1.94 -21.45 3.68
C LYS A 131 -2.96 -22.57 3.75
N GLU A 132 -3.60 -22.71 4.91
CA GLU A 132 -4.59 -23.75 5.16
C GLU A 132 -6.02 -23.23 5.01
N GLU A 133 -6.18 -21.96 4.59
CA GLU A 133 -7.47 -21.28 4.40
C GLU A 133 -8.39 -21.29 5.65
N LYS A 134 -7.81 -21.46 6.83
CA LYS A 134 -8.55 -21.49 8.09
C LYS A 134 -9.01 -20.11 8.53
N TYR A 135 -8.26 -19.07 8.14
CA TYR A 135 -8.50 -17.70 8.57
C TYR A 135 -8.73 -16.80 7.38
N ASP A 136 -9.57 -15.80 7.59
CA ASP A 136 -9.78 -14.74 6.61
C ASP A 136 -8.45 -14.04 6.24
N PRO A 137 -8.31 -13.56 4.99
CA PRO A 137 -7.11 -12.87 4.54
C PRO A 137 -6.78 -11.64 5.39
N ASN A 138 -5.53 -11.22 5.35
CA ASN A 138 -5.04 -10.08 6.08
C ASN A 138 -4.40 -9.05 5.13
N LEU A 139 -4.60 -7.76 5.41
CA LEU A 139 -3.88 -6.66 4.78
C LEU A 139 -2.70 -6.25 5.66
N LEU A 140 -1.50 -6.24 5.09
CA LEU A 140 -0.30 -5.74 5.75
C LEU A 140 -0.18 -4.22 5.54
N VAL A 141 -0.15 -3.46 6.62
CA VAL A 141 -0.05 -2.00 6.58
C VAL A 141 1.17 -1.53 7.36
N LYS A 142 2.01 -0.73 6.73
CA LYS A 142 3.18 -0.12 7.35
C LYS A 142 2.79 1.07 8.21
N VAL A 143 3.33 1.15 9.42
CA VAL A 143 3.30 2.36 10.25
C VAL A 143 4.57 3.17 9.95
N PRO A 144 4.45 4.36 9.35
CA PRO A 144 5.62 5.16 9.00
C PRO A 144 6.42 5.57 10.25
N PHE A 145 7.74 5.43 10.18
CA PHE A 145 8.65 5.79 11.27
C PHE A 145 9.65 6.84 10.80
N ILE A 146 9.77 7.92 11.55
CA ILE A 146 10.70 9.02 11.28
C ILE A 146 11.95 8.82 12.13
N HIS A 147 13.00 8.27 11.53
CA HIS A 147 14.26 8.00 12.22
C HIS A 147 14.88 9.24 12.87
N LYS A 148 14.76 10.41 12.22
CA LYS A 148 15.29 11.68 12.74
C LYS A 148 14.73 12.04 14.11
N ASN A 149 13.45 11.76 14.33
CA ASN A 149 12.73 12.14 15.56
C ASN A 149 12.48 10.95 16.47
N ASN A 150 12.89 9.75 16.06
CA ASN A 150 12.61 8.48 16.73
C ASN A 150 11.12 8.32 17.06
N SER A 151 10.24 8.66 16.10
CA SER A 151 8.79 8.69 16.31
C SER A 151 8.02 8.10 15.13
N TYR A 152 6.79 7.66 15.36
CA TYR A 152 5.88 7.21 14.33
C TYR A 152 5.10 8.40 13.74
N ASP A 153 5.03 8.48 12.41
CA ASP A 153 4.23 9.50 11.69
C ASP A 153 2.80 8.97 11.48
N VAL A 154 2.07 8.86 12.57
CA VAL A 154 0.69 8.38 12.59
C VAL A 154 -0.09 9.07 13.70
N ASN A 155 -1.34 9.42 13.42
CA ASN A 155 -2.27 9.93 14.44
C ASN A 155 -3.15 8.79 14.92
N ILE A 156 -3.18 8.54 16.23
CA ILE A 156 -3.97 7.46 16.82
C ILE A 156 -4.90 8.04 17.87
N LYS A 157 -6.16 7.68 17.76
CA LYS A 157 -7.22 8.08 18.72
C LYS A 157 -7.89 6.86 19.32
N HIS A 158 -8.19 6.97 20.62
CA HIS A 158 -9.03 6.04 21.36
C HIS A 158 -9.89 6.87 22.33
N ASN A 159 -11.22 6.77 22.24
CA ASN A 159 -12.15 7.60 23.04
C ASN A 159 -11.79 9.09 22.96
N ASP A 160 -11.60 9.63 21.75
CA ASP A 160 -11.21 11.01 21.44
C ASP A 160 -9.86 11.47 21.99
N SER A 161 -9.15 10.63 22.71
CA SER A 161 -7.83 10.91 23.24
C SER A 161 -6.72 10.41 22.30
N SER A 162 -5.64 11.17 22.17
CA SER A 162 -4.46 10.73 21.44
C SER A 162 -3.69 9.69 22.25
N VAL A 163 -3.35 8.58 21.63
CA VAL A 163 -2.64 7.46 22.27
C VAL A 163 -1.43 7.02 21.47
N ALA A 164 -0.51 6.30 22.11
CA ALA A 164 0.67 5.76 21.43
C ALA A 164 0.31 4.53 20.58
N VAL A 165 1.11 4.25 19.54
CA VAL A 165 0.93 3.08 18.66
C VAL A 165 1.01 1.74 19.43
N THR A 166 1.74 1.71 20.53
CA THR A 166 1.86 0.56 21.43
C THR A 166 0.57 0.20 22.15
N ASN A 167 -0.42 1.10 22.14
CA ASN A 167 -1.76 0.84 22.69
C ASN A 167 -2.65 0.04 21.72
N ILE A 168 -2.16 -0.34 20.56
CA ILE A 168 -2.85 -1.25 19.65
C ILE A 168 -2.52 -2.68 20.08
N PHE A 169 -3.43 -3.28 20.81
CA PHE A 169 -3.29 -4.65 21.33
C PHE A 169 -3.82 -5.68 20.33
N LYS A 170 -3.55 -6.95 20.63
CA LYS A 170 -4.16 -8.07 19.88
C LYS A 170 -5.68 -7.96 19.91
N PHE A 171 -6.27 -8.23 18.75
CA PHE A 171 -7.73 -8.19 18.52
C PHE A 171 -8.39 -6.81 18.66
N SER A 172 -7.59 -5.72 18.71
CA SER A 172 -8.14 -4.37 18.60
C SER A 172 -8.96 -4.22 17.33
N LYS A 173 -10.11 -3.58 17.43
CA LYS A 173 -10.91 -3.15 16.27
C LYS A 173 -10.44 -1.76 15.85
N LEU A 174 -10.05 -1.63 14.59
CA LEU A 174 -9.44 -0.42 14.05
C LEU A 174 -10.21 0.06 12.83
N LYS A 175 -10.34 1.39 12.72
CA LYS A 175 -10.69 2.07 11.47
C LYS A 175 -9.51 2.95 11.08
N CYS A 176 -8.97 2.76 9.89
CA CYS A 176 -7.71 3.38 9.49
C CYS A 176 -7.87 4.21 8.22
N ASP A 177 -7.20 5.36 8.17
CA ASP A 177 -6.91 6.01 6.89
C ASP A 177 -5.55 5.50 6.42
N ILE A 178 -5.56 4.80 5.28
CA ILE A 178 -4.38 4.20 4.67
C ILE A 178 -4.10 4.83 3.31
N TYR A 179 -2.84 4.85 2.91
CA TYR A 179 -2.43 5.42 1.64
C TYR A 179 -1.32 4.62 0.98
N ILE A 180 -1.21 4.78 -0.34
CA ILE A 180 -0.06 4.35 -1.13
C ILE A 180 0.48 5.54 -1.92
N ASP A 181 1.77 5.50 -2.18
CA ASP A 181 2.46 6.55 -2.94
C ASP A 181 3.39 5.98 -4.01
N ASN A 182 3.99 4.82 -3.75
CA ASN A 182 5.06 4.32 -4.60
C ASN A 182 5.10 2.79 -4.68
N ILE A 183 5.50 2.29 -5.86
CA ILE A 183 5.99 0.92 -6.03
C ILE A 183 7.51 0.97 -5.95
N TRP A 184 8.08 0.12 -5.13
CA TRP A 184 9.53 -0.04 -4.96
C TRP A 184 9.98 -1.36 -5.57
N LYS A 185 11.21 -1.41 -6.10
CA LYS A 185 11.89 -2.66 -6.41
C LYS A 185 12.88 -2.98 -5.31
N PHE A 186 12.79 -4.17 -4.76
CA PHE A 186 13.69 -4.67 -3.73
C PHE A 186 13.97 -6.17 -3.94
N ASN A 187 15.26 -6.55 -4.03
CA ASN A 187 15.69 -7.92 -4.30
C ASN A 187 14.93 -8.56 -5.49
N ASP A 188 14.91 -7.83 -6.62
CA ASP A 188 14.20 -8.21 -7.85
C ASP A 188 12.69 -8.37 -7.75
N LYS A 189 12.11 -8.07 -6.61
CA LYS A 189 10.66 -8.07 -6.40
C LYS A 189 10.11 -6.65 -6.31
N TYR A 190 8.89 -6.48 -6.80
CA TYR A 190 8.14 -5.23 -6.68
C TYR A 190 7.26 -5.26 -5.43
N VAL A 191 7.15 -4.13 -4.78
CA VAL A 191 6.29 -3.98 -3.61
C VAL A 191 5.66 -2.60 -3.57
N CYS A 192 4.35 -2.54 -3.37
CA CYS A 192 3.60 -1.32 -3.08
C CYS A 192 3.02 -1.41 -1.69
N LYS A 193 3.64 -0.75 -0.71
CA LYS A 193 3.22 -0.86 0.69
C LYS A 193 2.10 0.12 1.00
N TRP A 194 1.01 -0.39 1.54
CA TRP A 194 0.04 0.42 2.24
C TRP A 194 0.69 1.02 3.49
N LYS A 195 0.45 2.30 3.71
CA LYS A 195 0.92 3.04 4.89
C LYS A 195 -0.28 3.61 5.62
N VAL A 196 -0.24 3.65 6.93
CA VAL A 196 -1.31 4.25 7.73
C VAL A 196 -0.99 5.70 8.07
N LYS A 197 -2.01 6.56 8.02
CA LYS A 197 -1.92 7.98 8.42
C LYS A 197 -2.68 8.26 9.70
N ASN A 198 -3.89 7.73 9.81
CA ASN A 198 -4.74 7.88 10.99
C ASN A 198 -5.28 6.52 11.43
N ILE A 199 -5.42 6.32 12.72
CA ILE A 199 -6.00 5.13 13.34
C ILE A 199 -7.02 5.56 14.38
N LEU A 200 -8.21 5.02 14.29
CA LEU A 200 -9.21 5.06 15.35
C LEU A 200 -9.32 3.66 15.95
N ILE A 201 -9.04 3.55 17.24
CA ILE A 201 -9.25 2.34 18.04
C ILE A 201 -10.68 2.42 18.59
N LEU A 202 -11.45 1.35 18.39
CA LEU A 202 -12.88 1.23 18.77
C LEU A 202 -13.06 0.34 19.99
#